data_35cb155892d96149861066a6a8de56ca
#
_entry.id   35cb155892d96149861066a6a8de56ca
#
_cell.length_a   1.000
_cell.length_b   1.000
_cell.length_c   1.000
_cell.angle_alpha   90.00
_cell.angle_beta   90.00
_cell.angle_gamma   90.00
#
_symmetry.space_group_name_H-M   'P 1'
#
loop_
_entity.id
_entity.type
_entity.pdbx_description
1 polymer ?
#
loop_
_entity_poly.entity_id
_entity_poly.type
_entity_poly.pdbx_seq_one_letter_code
_entity_poly.pdbx_strand_id
1 'polypeptide(L)'
;MSIEIPVTKTKRSQKKKWLPYLLVSPYLVFVIVFVVFPVLFCFFLTFNKWNIISPMKFIGTDNYSRLFHDRLFWKAIGNTLKFLLLHIPLQLVVSLFLAWLLNQKIKAASFFRASFFMPVIVSGVVVTILWQQLLGYDSGLINRVLMSMGAKKIGWLVNPDVAIYSIAVMATWKNVGLYVILFLVGLQTVPTQYYEAAKMEGATRWQQFYHITLPMINPTIFMVVILSTIGGFSLFIEPYIMTGGGPLNTTLSAVLYIYKQAFQYYNMGYSATLGFFYAIMIMTVVVLQKKFIEKEV
;
A
#
# COMPACT_ATOMS: atom_id res chain seq x y z
N MET A 1 4.78 -14.28 -73.16
CA MET A 1 4.49 -15.55 -72.45
C MET A 1 4.54 -15.28 -71.01
N SER A 2 3.42 -14.86 -70.37
CA SER A 2 3.30 -14.43 -69.00
C SER A 2 2.97 -15.66 -68.15
N ILE A 3 3.85 -16.00 -67.23
CA ILE A 3 3.67 -17.13 -66.32
C ILE A 3 2.81 -16.63 -65.17
N GLU A 4 1.52 -17.00 -65.09
CA GLU A 4 0.66 -16.81 -63.94
C GLU A 4 1.00 -17.83 -62.85
N ILE A 5 1.48 -17.34 -61.69
CA ILE A 5 1.72 -18.15 -60.50
C ILE A 5 0.38 -18.28 -59.75
N PRO A 6 -0.16 -19.49 -59.52
CA PRO A 6 -1.43 -19.66 -58.83
C PRO A 6 -1.24 -19.36 -57.33
N VAL A 7 -1.91 -18.32 -56.83
CA VAL A 7 -2.00 -18.01 -55.39
C VAL A 7 -2.95 -19.02 -54.75
N THR A 8 -2.39 -20.04 -54.12
CA THR A 8 -3.13 -21.01 -53.30
C THR A 8 -3.68 -20.32 -52.04
N LYS A 9 -4.99 -20.04 -52.02
CA LYS A 9 -5.73 -19.63 -50.82
C LYS A 9 -5.70 -20.76 -49.79
N THR A 10 -4.79 -20.68 -48.84
CA THR A 10 -4.78 -21.58 -47.67
C THR A 10 -6.08 -21.40 -46.87
N LYS A 11 -6.96 -22.41 -46.88
CA LYS A 11 -8.13 -22.50 -46.00
C LYS A 11 -7.66 -22.40 -44.55
N ARG A 12 -7.83 -21.23 -43.90
CA ARG A 12 -7.59 -21.02 -42.49
C ARG A 12 -8.52 -21.93 -41.68
N SER A 13 -7.97 -23.03 -41.15
CA SER A 13 -8.71 -24.03 -40.39
C SER A 13 -9.40 -23.39 -39.19
N GLN A 14 -10.71 -23.52 -39.08
CA GLN A 14 -11.54 -23.05 -37.96
C GLN A 14 -11.13 -23.69 -36.62
N LYS A 15 -10.45 -24.84 -36.63
CA LYS A 15 -9.94 -25.54 -35.43
C LYS A 15 -8.94 -24.73 -34.59
N LYS A 16 -8.31 -23.67 -35.09
CA LYS A 16 -7.33 -22.85 -34.35
C LYS A 16 -7.96 -21.76 -33.46
N LYS A 17 -9.28 -21.50 -33.54
CA LYS A 17 -9.91 -20.44 -32.74
C LYS A 17 -10.03 -20.77 -31.25
N TRP A 18 -10.13 -22.03 -30.89
CA TRP A 18 -10.28 -22.51 -29.51
C TRP A 18 -8.95 -22.72 -28.76
N LEU A 19 -7.84 -22.86 -29.46
CA LEU A 19 -6.52 -23.11 -28.86
C LEU A 19 -6.08 -22.03 -27.88
N PRO A 20 -6.23 -20.72 -28.16
CA PRO A 20 -5.91 -19.68 -27.17
C PRO A 20 -6.73 -19.79 -25.89
N TYR A 21 -8.02 -20.07 -25.98
CA TYR A 21 -8.90 -20.23 -24.83
C TYR A 21 -8.54 -21.47 -24.01
N LEU A 22 -8.16 -22.57 -24.66
CA LEU A 22 -7.68 -23.77 -23.96
C LEU A 22 -6.36 -23.50 -23.20
N LEU A 23 -5.44 -22.74 -23.78
CA LEU A 23 -4.17 -22.38 -23.13
C LEU A 23 -4.35 -21.45 -21.95
N VAL A 24 -5.35 -20.55 -21.99
CA VAL A 24 -5.65 -19.62 -20.88
C VAL A 24 -6.58 -20.25 -19.84
N SER A 25 -7.30 -21.34 -20.18
CA SER A 25 -8.31 -21.93 -19.29
C SER A 25 -7.81 -22.33 -17.90
N PRO A 26 -6.60 -22.89 -17.68
CA PRO A 26 -6.14 -23.21 -16.34
C PRO A 26 -6.03 -21.97 -15.44
N TYR A 27 -5.55 -20.86 -16.02
CA TYR A 27 -5.48 -19.58 -15.29
C TYR A 27 -6.88 -19.01 -15.01
N LEU A 28 -7.80 -19.06 -15.99
CA LEU A 28 -9.17 -18.59 -15.80
C LEU A 28 -9.91 -19.41 -14.74
N VAL A 29 -9.75 -20.73 -14.72
CA VAL A 29 -10.32 -21.58 -13.66
C VAL A 29 -9.77 -21.18 -12.30
N PHE A 30 -8.46 -20.99 -12.18
CA PHE A 30 -7.84 -20.52 -10.94
C PHE A 30 -8.45 -19.18 -10.49
N VAL A 31 -8.55 -18.19 -11.38
CA VAL A 31 -9.13 -16.87 -11.06
C VAL A 31 -10.61 -16.99 -10.63
N ILE A 32 -11.40 -17.80 -11.34
CA ILE A 32 -12.82 -17.99 -11.01
C ILE A 32 -12.96 -18.62 -9.61
N VAL A 33 -12.22 -19.68 -9.31
CA VAL A 33 -12.35 -20.43 -8.06
C VAL A 33 -11.76 -19.66 -6.87
N PHE A 34 -10.60 -19.03 -7.02
CA PHE A 34 -9.86 -18.44 -5.90
C PHE A 34 -10.00 -16.93 -5.75
N VAL A 35 -10.53 -16.24 -6.76
CA VAL A 35 -10.75 -14.79 -6.69
C VAL A 35 -12.24 -14.45 -6.84
N VAL A 36 -12.87 -14.86 -7.95
CA VAL A 36 -14.24 -14.44 -8.26
C VAL A 36 -15.23 -15.08 -7.27
N PHE A 37 -15.15 -16.39 -7.06
CA PHE A 37 -16.06 -17.10 -6.14
C PHE A 37 -16.00 -16.56 -4.70
N PRO A 38 -14.82 -16.40 -4.03
CA PRO A 38 -14.76 -15.82 -2.70
C PRO A 38 -15.30 -14.38 -2.63
N VAL A 39 -15.03 -13.55 -3.64
CA VAL A 39 -15.58 -12.19 -3.68
C VAL A 39 -17.11 -12.22 -3.77
N LEU A 40 -17.69 -13.02 -4.67
CA LEU A 40 -19.14 -13.15 -4.78
C LEU A 40 -19.77 -13.75 -3.51
N PHE A 41 -19.11 -14.74 -2.89
CA PHE A 41 -19.56 -15.31 -1.63
C PHE A 41 -19.52 -14.28 -0.49
N CYS A 42 -18.44 -13.51 -0.36
CA CYS A 42 -18.38 -12.39 0.58
C CYS A 42 -19.49 -11.36 0.32
N PHE A 43 -19.76 -11.04 -0.94
CA PHE A 43 -20.88 -10.14 -1.29
C PHE A 43 -22.23 -10.72 -0.85
N PHE A 44 -22.47 -11.99 -1.09
CA PHE A 44 -23.67 -12.66 -0.60
C PHE A 44 -23.78 -12.61 0.93
N LEU A 45 -22.66 -12.76 1.66
CA LEU A 45 -22.62 -12.66 3.12
C LEU A 45 -23.06 -11.30 3.66
N THR A 46 -22.91 -10.21 2.89
CA THR A 46 -23.33 -8.87 3.35
C THR A 46 -24.81 -8.78 3.66
N PHE A 47 -25.65 -9.61 3.05
CA PHE A 47 -27.10 -9.67 3.26
C PHE A 47 -27.52 -10.69 4.32
N ASN A 48 -26.54 -11.34 4.95
CA ASN A 48 -26.82 -12.44 5.88
C ASN A 48 -26.21 -12.16 7.26
N LYS A 49 -26.87 -12.64 8.29
CA LYS A 49 -26.29 -12.82 9.62
C LYS A 49 -25.71 -14.24 9.70
N TRP A 50 -24.41 -14.31 9.90
CA TRP A 50 -23.70 -15.59 10.00
C TRP A 50 -22.48 -15.50 10.93
N ASN A 51 -22.33 -16.53 11.77
CA ASN A 51 -21.23 -16.65 12.75
C ASN A 51 -20.40 -17.94 12.56
N ILE A 52 -20.49 -18.57 11.38
CA ILE A 52 -19.88 -19.86 11.01
C ILE A 52 -20.57 -21.07 11.69
N ILE A 53 -20.93 -20.96 12.97
CA ILE A 53 -21.45 -22.08 13.79
C ILE A 53 -22.92 -22.28 13.54
N SER A 54 -23.71 -21.20 13.49
CA SER A 54 -25.17 -21.27 13.31
C SER A 54 -25.55 -21.28 11.84
N PRO A 55 -26.74 -21.79 11.48
CA PRO A 55 -27.27 -21.64 10.13
C PRO A 55 -27.30 -20.16 9.70
N MET A 56 -26.98 -19.94 8.46
CA MET A 56 -27.03 -18.59 7.86
C MET A 56 -28.47 -18.08 7.80
N LYS A 57 -28.68 -16.83 8.24
CA LYS A 57 -29.99 -16.19 8.23
C LYS A 57 -29.96 -14.95 7.35
N PHE A 58 -30.83 -14.91 6.33
CA PHE A 58 -30.99 -13.72 5.51
C PHE A 58 -31.62 -12.57 6.30
N ILE A 59 -30.98 -11.39 6.29
CA ILE A 59 -31.41 -10.19 7.03
C ILE A 59 -31.48 -8.94 6.13
N GLY A 60 -31.42 -9.12 4.79
CA GLY A 60 -31.47 -7.99 3.87
C GLY A 60 -30.33 -7.00 4.09
N THR A 61 -30.67 -5.73 4.28
CA THR A 61 -29.72 -4.61 4.40
C THR A 61 -29.38 -4.20 5.83
N ASP A 62 -29.75 -4.97 6.84
CA ASP A 62 -29.53 -4.62 8.26
C ASP A 62 -28.05 -4.42 8.60
N ASN A 63 -27.16 -5.19 7.97
CA ASN A 63 -25.71 -5.02 8.16
C ASN A 63 -25.24 -3.64 7.68
N TYR A 64 -25.82 -3.12 6.59
CA TYR A 64 -25.50 -1.78 6.09
C TYR A 64 -26.04 -0.68 7.00
N SER A 65 -27.29 -0.85 7.51
CA SER A 65 -27.84 0.06 8.51
C SER A 65 -26.96 0.12 9.76
N ARG A 66 -26.50 -1.04 10.27
CA ARG A 66 -25.58 -1.12 11.39
C ARG A 66 -24.25 -0.41 11.11
N LEU A 67 -23.68 -0.57 9.90
CA LEU A 67 -22.42 0.06 9.50
C LEU A 67 -22.47 1.58 9.65
N PHE A 68 -23.55 2.22 9.17
CA PHE A 68 -23.65 3.68 9.23
C PHE A 68 -23.76 4.23 10.66
N HIS A 69 -24.23 3.42 11.62
CA HIS A 69 -24.34 3.78 13.03
C HIS A 69 -23.15 3.29 13.90
N ASP A 70 -22.20 2.57 13.31
CA ASP A 70 -21.04 2.02 14.04
C ASP A 70 -19.94 3.06 14.26
N ARG A 71 -20.01 3.76 15.40
CA ARG A 71 -19.03 4.79 15.79
C ARG A 71 -17.58 4.26 15.81
N LEU A 72 -17.39 2.97 16.17
CA LEU A 72 -16.05 2.41 16.28
C LEU A 72 -15.44 2.14 14.90
N PHE A 73 -16.26 1.72 13.93
CA PHE A 73 -15.81 1.58 12.55
C PHE A 73 -15.40 2.92 11.95
N TRP A 74 -16.20 3.97 12.13
CA TRP A 74 -15.87 5.31 11.65
C TRP A 74 -14.61 5.89 12.32
N LYS A 75 -14.42 5.60 13.62
CA LYS A 75 -13.16 5.92 14.31
C LYS A 75 -11.98 5.18 13.69
N ALA A 76 -12.13 3.90 13.37
CA ALA A 76 -11.08 3.10 12.74
C ALA A 76 -10.72 3.61 11.33
N ILE A 77 -11.73 4.04 10.54
CA ILE A 77 -11.51 4.74 9.26
C ILE A 77 -10.73 6.04 9.50
N GLY A 78 -11.16 6.88 10.43
CA GLY A 78 -10.47 8.12 10.77
C GLY A 78 -9.01 7.91 11.16
N ASN A 79 -8.71 6.88 11.96
CA ASN A 79 -7.33 6.51 12.31
C ASN A 79 -6.53 6.08 11.08
N THR A 80 -7.13 5.28 10.18
CA THR A 80 -6.47 4.86 8.94
C THR A 80 -6.18 6.06 8.05
N LEU A 81 -7.11 6.99 7.90
CA LEU A 81 -6.89 8.22 7.15
C LEU A 81 -5.81 9.11 7.79
N LYS A 82 -5.80 9.24 9.12
CA LYS A 82 -4.74 9.93 9.86
C LYS A 82 -3.37 9.29 9.59
N PHE A 83 -3.29 7.97 9.64
CA PHE A 83 -2.07 7.24 9.29
C PHE A 83 -1.63 7.54 7.86
N LEU A 84 -2.53 7.47 6.88
CA LEU A 84 -2.23 7.76 5.46
C LEU A 84 -1.69 9.19 5.25
N LEU A 85 -2.32 10.18 5.89
CA LEU A 85 -1.89 11.58 5.82
C LEU A 85 -0.48 11.80 6.39
N LEU A 86 -0.04 10.96 7.31
CA LEU A 86 1.31 10.99 7.87
C LEU A 86 2.29 10.16 7.04
N HIS A 87 1.89 8.93 6.73
CA HIS A 87 2.75 7.93 6.11
C HIS A 87 3.08 8.28 4.65
N ILE A 88 2.08 8.67 3.83
CA ILE A 88 2.30 8.91 2.39
C ILE A 88 3.29 10.07 2.16
N PRO A 89 3.12 11.27 2.73
CA PRO A 89 4.09 12.35 2.54
C PRO A 89 5.48 11.99 3.06
N LEU A 90 5.56 11.36 4.24
CA LEU A 90 6.83 10.93 4.81
C LEU A 90 7.53 9.90 3.91
N GLN A 91 6.78 8.92 3.39
CA GLN A 91 7.26 7.92 2.47
C GLN A 91 7.79 8.53 1.16
N LEU A 92 7.04 9.46 0.57
CA LEU A 92 7.43 10.16 -0.65
C LEU A 92 8.72 10.96 -0.45
N VAL A 93 8.76 11.81 0.57
CA VAL A 93 9.90 12.69 0.83
C VAL A 93 11.15 11.89 1.11
N VAL A 94 11.08 10.93 2.03
CA VAL A 94 12.25 10.13 2.42
C VAL A 94 12.74 9.27 1.26
N SER A 95 11.84 8.58 0.54
CA SER A 95 12.25 7.70 -0.55
C SER A 95 12.79 8.48 -1.76
N LEU A 96 12.20 9.60 -2.12
CA LEU A 96 12.69 10.46 -3.20
C LEU A 96 14.06 11.06 -2.84
N PHE A 97 14.23 11.54 -1.60
CA PHE A 97 15.50 12.08 -1.13
C PHE A 97 16.63 11.03 -1.17
N LEU A 98 16.35 9.83 -0.65
CA LEU A 98 17.33 8.73 -0.69
C LEU A 98 17.62 8.27 -2.12
N ALA A 99 16.62 8.20 -2.99
CA ALA A 99 16.81 7.87 -4.41
C ALA A 99 17.65 8.94 -5.13
N TRP A 100 17.38 10.21 -4.86
CA TRP A 100 18.15 11.31 -5.42
C TRP A 100 19.62 11.25 -4.97
N LEU A 101 19.90 10.96 -3.70
CA LEU A 101 21.26 10.73 -3.22
C LEU A 101 21.92 9.55 -3.94
N LEU A 102 21.23 8.41 -4.06
CA LEU A 102 21.76 7.20 -4.71
C LEU A 102 21.91 7.34 -6.23
N ASN A 103 21.23 8.28 -6.85
CA ASN A 103 21.38 8.59 -8.27
C ASN A 103 22.68 9.36 -8.57
N GLN A 104 23.30 9.93 -7.56
CA GLN A 104 24.62 10.53 -7.69
C GLN A 104 25.68 9.40 -7.77
N LYS A 105 26.84 9.69 -8.38
CA LYS A 105 27.95 8.74 -8.50
C LYS A 105 28.62 8.49 -7.13
N ILE A 106 27.89 7.78 -6.22
CA ILE A 106 28.35 7.48 -4.87
C ILE A 106 29.10 6.14 -4.88
N LYS A 107 30.29 6.09 -4.25
CA LYS A 107 30.97 4.83 -3.96
C LYS A 107 30.07 3.96 -3.07
N ALA A 108 30.03 2.65 -3.35
CA ALA A 108 29.19 1.67 -2.63
C ALA A 108 27.65 1.86 -2.76
N ALA A 109 27.13 2.48 -3.84
CA ALA A 109 25.69 2.63 -4.09
C ALA A 109 24.92 1.30 -4.01
N SER A 110 25.51 0.20 -4.47
CA SER A 110 24.91 -1.15 -4.40
C SER A 110 24.70 -1.61 -2.96
N PHE A 111 25.65 -1.34 -2.06
CA PHE A 111 25.53 -1.66 -0.63
C PHE A 111 24.35 -0.88 0.01
N PHE A 112 24.24 0.42 -0.24
CA PHE A 112 23.14 1.22 0.28
C PHE A 112 21.78 0.78 -0.26
N ARG A 113 21.69 0.45 -1.57
CA ARG A 113 20.46 -0.12 -2.15
C ARG A 113 20.05 -1.40 -1.46
N ALA A 114 20.99 -2.33 -1.25
CA ALA A 114 20.73 -3.57 -0.54
C ALA A 114 20.29 -3.33 0.92
N SER A 115 20.95 -2.40 1.63
CA SER A 115 20.64 -2.08 3.02
C SER A 115 19.24 -1.47 3.18
N PHE A 116 18.84 -0.55 2.28
CA PHE A 116 17.49 0.02 2.32
C PHE A 116 16.41 -0.97 1.91
N PHE A 117 16.72 -1.92 1.04
CA PHE A 117 15.77 -2.93 0.59
C PHE A 117 15.64 -4.12 1.56
N MET A 118 16.63 -4.36 2.41
CA MET A 118 16.62 -5.47 3.37
C MET A 118 15.35 -5.53 4.24
N PRO A 119 14.85 -4.42 4.85
CA PRO A 119 13.63 -4.47 5.66
C PRO A 119 12.38 -4.90 4.88
N VAL A 120 12.33 -4.68 3.57
CA VAL A 120 11.19 -5.05 2.70
C VAL A 120 11.10 -6.56 2.53
N ILE A 121 12.24 -7.26 2.49
CA ILE A 121 12.31 -8.71 2.28
C ILE A 121 12.00 -9.47 3.56
N VAL A 122 12.30 -8.89 4.72
CA VAL A 122 12.06 -9.52 6.02
C VAL A 122 10.56 -9.60 6.30
N SER A 123 10.14 -10.69 6.96
CA SER A 123 8.74 -10.85 7.37
C SER A 123 8.24 -9.63 8.14
N GLY A 124 7.09 -9.08 7.69
CA GLY A 124 6.46 -7.93 8.34
C GLY A 124 6.18 -8.15 9.83
N VAL A 125 5.82 -9.37 10.21
CA VAL A 125 5.59 -9.75 11.62
C VAL A 125 6.87 -9.62 12.44
N VAL A 126 7.98 -10.17 11.95
CA VAL A 126 9.28 -10.13 12.65
C VAL A 126 9.75 -8.69 12.83
N VAL A 127 9.70 -7.90 11.77
CA VAL A 127 10.06 -6.47 11.84
C VAL A 127 9.18 -5.72 12.84
N THR A 128 7.88 -5.99 12.85
CA THR A 128 6.94 -5.33 13.76
C THR A 128 7.22 -5.70 15.22
N ILE A 129 7.54 -6.97 15.53
CA ILE A 129 7.92 -7.40 16.87
C ILE A 129 9.23 -6.72 17.32
N LEU A 130 10.23 -6.63 16.44
CA LEU A 130 11.48 -5.93 16.74
C LEU A 130 11.24 -4.47 17.09
N TRP A 131 10.43 -3.76 16.32
CA TRP A 131 10.08 -2.38 16.61
C TRP A 131 9.24 -2.22 17.88
N GLN A 132 8.33 -3.16 18.17
CA GLN A 132 7.60 -3.19 19.44
C GLN A 132 8.56 -3.25 20.63
N GLN A 133 9.59 -4.08 20.55
CA GLN A 133 10.63 -4.17 21.61
C GLN A 133 11.48 -2.88 21.70
N LEU A 134 11.87 -2.32 20.55
CA LEU A 134 12.65 -1.07 20.52
C LEU A 134 11.90 0.11 21.13
N LEU A 135 10.57 0.19 20.89
CA LEU A 135 9.68 1.26 21.35
C LEU A 135 9.03 0.99 22.71
N GLY A 136 9.37 -0.12 23.37
CA GLY A 136 8.84 -0.47 24.70
C GLY A 136 9.06 0.66 25.70
N TYR A 137 8.06 0.93 26.55
CA TYR A 137 8.10 2.06 27.47
C TYR A 137 9.20 1.92 28.54
N ASP A 138 9.29 0.76 29.20
CA ASP A 138 10.24 0.55 30.29
C ASP A 138 11.56 -0.05 29.83
N SER A 139 11.52 -1.04 28.95
CA SER A 139 12.70 -1.83 28.52
C SER A 139 13.21 -1.47 27.14
N GLY A 140 12.49 -0.62 26.38
CA GLY A 140 12.84 -0.29 25.01
C GLY A 140 14.16 0.45 24.87
N LEU A 141 14.96 0.05 23.87
CA LEU A 141 16.28 0.62 23.62
C LEU A 141 16.21 2.14 23.38
N ILE A 142 15.19 2.61 22.64
CA ILE A 142 15.05 4.05 22.33
C ILE A 142 14.86 4.87 23.60
N ASN A 143 14.00 4.44 24.51
CA ASN A 143 13.82 5.13 25.79
C ASN A 143 15.07 5.05 26.68
N ARG A 144 15.81 3.95 26.65
CA ARG A 144 17.08 3.85 27.38
C ARG A 144 18.13 4.86 26.88
N VAL A 145 18.25 5.01 25.57
CA VAL A 145 19.13 6.01 24.96
C VAL A 145 18.67 7.43 25.30
N LEU A 146 17.37 7.73 25.22
CA LEU A 146 16.83 9.04 25.61
C LEU A 146 17.15 9.38 27.07
N MET A 147 16.97 8.41 27.97
CA MET A 147 17.28 8.60 29.40
C MET A 147 18.77 8.83 29.63
N SER A 148 19.66 8.11 28.93
CA SER A 148 21.11 8.34 29.05
C SER A 148 21.55 9.75 28.60
N MET A 149 20.74 10.36 27.69
CA MET A 149 20.93 11.75 27.24
C MET A 149 20.22 12.78 28.12
N GLY A 150 19.63 12.36 29.30
CA GLY A 150 18.91 13.22 30.19
C GLY A 150 17.48 13.58 29.79
N ALA A 151 16.94 12.96 28.72
CA ALA A 151 15.57 13.18 28.28
C ALA A 151 14.56 12.29 29.03
N LYS A 152 13.29 12.68 29.05
CA LYS A 152 12.21 11.87 29.65
C LYS A 152 11.81 10.71 28.71
N LYS A 153 11.31 9.62 29.32
CA LYS A 153 10.70 8.52 28.60
C LYS A 153 9.49 9.00 27.77
N ILE A 154 9.36 8.48 26.55
CA ILE A 154 8.23 8.73 25.68
C ILE A 154 7.38 7.47 25.60
N GLY A 155 6.06 7.62 25.72
CA GLY A 155 5.10 6.52 25.61
C GLY A 155 4.79 6.20 24.14
N TRP A 156 5.78 5.74 23.39
CA TRP A 156 5.70 5.52 21.94
C TRP A 156 4.47 4.70 21.49
N LEU A 157 4.09 3.69 22.28
CA LEU A 157 2.99 2.77 21.94
C LEU A 157 1.84 2.84 22.97
N VAL A 158 2.05 3.51 24.11
CA VAL A 158 1.08 3.57 25.21
C VAL A 158 0.42 4.95 25.37
N ASN A 159 0.95 5.98 24.70
CA ASN A 159 0.35 7.30 24.67
C ASN A 159 -0.59 7.41 23.43
N PRO A 160 -1.90 7.74 23.64
CA PRO A 160 -2.88 7.87 22.54
C PRO A 160 -2.48 8.89 21.48
N ASP A 161 -1.77 9.94 21.85
CA ASP A 161 -1.39 11.02 20.94
C ASP A 161 -0.15 10.68 20.10
N VAL A 162 0.66 9.71 20.55
CA VAL A 162 1.96 9.36 19.93
C VAL A 162 1.90 8.06 19.14
N ALA A 163 1.09 7.10 19.57
CA ALA A 163 1.14 5.72 19.07
C ALA A 163 0.97 5.61 17.55
N ILE A 164 0.06 6.38 16.94
CA ILE A 164 -0.16 6.34 15.49
C ILE A 164 1.05 6.88 14.70
N TYR A 165 1.74 7.88 15.24
CA TYR A 165 2.96 8.43 14.63
C TYR A 165 4.11 7.42 14.68
N SER A 166 4.26 6.70 15.81
CA SER A 166 5.26 5.64 15.95
C SER A 166 5.06 4.53 14.93
N ILE A 167 3.80 4.12 14.70
CA ILE A 167 3.44 3.13 13.69
C ILE A 167 3.74 3.68 12.27
N ALA A 168 3.44 4.95 12.00
CA ALA A 168 3.71 5.56 10.70
C ALA A 168 5.21 5.63 10.38
N VAL A 169 6.04 6.00 11.34
CA VAL A 169 7.51 6.02 11.19
C VAL A 169 8.06 4.61 10.93
N MET A 170 7.62 3.62 11.71
CA MET A 170 8.01 2.22 11.53
C MET A 170 7.61 1.70 10.16
N ALA A 171 6.36 1.92 9.74
CA ALA A 171 5.86 1.47 8.45
C ALA A 171 6.62 2.13 7.28
N THR A 172 6.95 3.42 7.42
CA THR A 172 7.77 4.14 6.44
C THR A 172 9.17 3.54 6.35
N TRP A 173 9.84 3.35 7.48
CA TRP A 173 11.19 2.75 7.49
C TRP A 173 11.19 1.35 6.86
N LYS A 174 10.20 0.52 7.16
CA LYS A 174 10.06 -0.84 6.61
C LYS A 174 9.93 -0.85 5.08
N ASN A 175 9.14 0.08 4.54
CA ASN A 175 8.76 0.08 3.13
C ASN A 175 9.62 1.01 2.26
N VAL A 176 10.43 1.89 2.84
CA VAL A 176 11.17 2.94 2.12
C VAL A 176 12.03 2.39 0.97
N GLY A 177 12.65 1.21 1.17
CA GLY A 177 13.54 0.61 0.18
C GLY A 177 12.87 0.31 -1.16
N LEU A 178 11.62 -0.16 -1.14
CA LEU A 178 10.84 -0.41 -2.36
C LEU A 178 10.67 0.89 -3.16
N TYR A 179 10.26 1.95 -2.49
CA TYR A 179 9.98 3.24 -3.14
C TYR A 179 11.25 3.97 -3.56
N VAL A 180 12.37 3.77 -2.84
CA VAL A 180 13.69 4.24 -3.26
C VAL A 180 14.08 3.64 -4.61
N ILE A 181 13.88 2.34 -4.82
CA ILE A 181 14.16 1.68 -6.09
C ILE A 181 13.27 2.23 -7.21
N LEU A 182 11.97 2.41 -6.96
CA LEU A 182 11.05 2.96 -7.94
C LEU A 182 11.45 4.38 -8.36
N PHE A 183 11.74 5.25 -7.40
CA PHE A 183 12.22 6.60 -7.70
C PHE A 183 13.58 6.61 -8.40
N LEU A 184 14.48 5.71 -8.03
CA LEU A 184 15.79 5.61 -8.68
C LEU A 184 15.64 5.25 -10.15
N VAL A 185 14.77 4.30 -10.49
CA VAL A 185 14.45 3.96 -11.88
C VAL A 185 13.86 5.17 -12.59
N GLY A 186 12.87 5.86 -11.99
CA GLY A 186 12.29 7.07 -12.56
C GLY A 186 13.31 8.19 -12.79
N LEU A 187 14.22 8.42 -11.84
CA LEU A 187 15.29 9.42 -11.99
C LEU A 187 16.27 9.09 -13.14
N GLN A 188 16.49 7.80 -13.40
CA GLN A 188 17.37 7.35 -14.48
C GLN A 188 16.74 7.43 -15.86
N THR A 189 15.42 7.61 -15.99
CA THR A 189 14.76 7.82 -17.27
C THR A 189 14.88 9.26 -17.78
N VAL A 190 15.27 10.21 -16.92
CA VAL A 190 15.40 11.63 -17.31
C VAL A 190 16.66 11.82 -18.17
N PRO A 191 16.52 12.26 -19.46
CA PRO A 191 17.66 12.43 -20.34
C PRO A 191 18.62 13.50 -19.84
N THR A 192 19.93 13.21 -19.87
CA THR A 192 20.98 14.11 -19.37
C THR A 192 21.05 15.43 -20.12
N GLN A 193 20.65 15.46 -21.39
CA GLN A 193 20.63 16.65 -22.24
C GLN A 193 19.83 17.83 -21.65
N TYR A 194 18.74 17.56 -20.90
CA TYR A 194 17.97 18.62 -20.25
C TYR A 194 18.77 19.29 -19.12
N TYR A 195 19.54 18.50 -18.38
CA TYR A 195 20.41 19.05 -17.33
C TYR A 195 21.62 19.83 -17.90
N GLU A 196 22.14 19.37 -19.04
CA GLU A 196 23.25 20.06 -19.73
C GLU A 196 22.79 21.39 -20.29
N ALA A 197 21.66 21.45 -20.97
CA ALA A 197 21.07 22.70 -21.47
C ALA A 197 20.79 23.67 -20.33
N ALA A 198 20.16 23.24 -19.26
CA ALA A 198 19.86 24.07 -18.09
C ALA A 198 21.14 24.61 -17.41
N LYS A 199 22.24 23.84 -17.40
CA LYS A 199 23.54 24.32 -16.89
C LYS A 199 24.13 25.40 -17.77
N MET A 200 23.98 25.29 -19.08
CA MET A 200 24.47 26.34 -20.03
C MET A 200 23.70 27.64 -19.82
N GLU A 201 22.44 27.59 -19.40
CA GLU A 201 21.61 28.73 -19.03
C GLU A 201 21.83 29.22 -17.58
N GLY A 202 22.76 28.62 -16.82
CA GLY A 202 23.11 29.01 -15.46
C GLY A 202 22.16 28.53 -14.38
N ALA A 203 21.30 27.52 -14.67
CA ALA A 203 20.35 26.99 -13.69
C ALA A 203 21.07 26.25 -12.54
N THR A 204 20.71 26.59 -11.31
CA THR A 204 21.19 25.93 -10.10
C THR A 204 20.63 24.49 -9.98
N ARG A 205 21.26 23.65 -9.15
CA ARG A 205 20.78 22.27 -8.90
C ARG A 205 19.32 22.20 -8.39
N TRP A 206 18.89 23.17 -7.58
CA TRP A 206 17.52 23.29 -7.10
C TRP A 206 16.54 23.64 -8.23
N GLN A 207 16.90 24.57 -9.10
CA GLN A 207 16.10 24.90 -10.27
C GLN A 207 15.96 23.69 -11.22
N GLN A 208 17.04 22.97 -11.47
CA GLN A 208 17.01 21.72 -12.25
C GLN A 208 16.12 20.67 -11.59
N PHE A 209 16.17 20.52 -10.26
CA PHE A 209 15.32 19.58 -9.54
C PHE A 209 13.83 19.93 -9.67
N TYR A 210 13.45 21.18 -9.44
CA TYR A 210 12.04 21.59 -9.47
C TYR A 210 11.45 21.69 -10.88
N HIS A 211 12.24 22.15 -11.86
CA HIS A 211 11.72 22.44 -13.20
C HIS A 211 11.98 21.33 -14.22
N ILE A 212 12.92 20.43 -13.96
CA ILE A 212 13.23 19.31 -14.86
C ILE A 212 12.91 17.98 -14.18
N THR A 213 13.55 17.70 -13.03
CA THR A 213 13.47 16.38 -12.40
C THR A 213 12.05 16.05 -11.95
N LEU A 214 11.44 16.90 -11.11
CA LEU A 214 10.09 16.62 -10.56
C LEU A 214 9.01 16.49 -11.63
N PRO A 215 8.93 17.38 -12.64
CA PRO A 215 7.96 17.21 -13.72
C PRO A 215 8.17 15.92 -14.52
N MET A 216 9.41 15.58 -14.85
CA MET A 216 9.70 14.40 -15.68
C MET A 216 9.50 13.09 -14.95
N ILE A 217 9.66 13.03 -13.62
CA ILE A 217 9.36 11.83 -12.82
C ILE A 217 7.92 11.81 -12.29
N ASN A 218 7.05 12.74 -12.71
CA ASN A 218 5.65 12.79 -12.25
C ASN A 218 4.91 11.44 -12.39
N PRO A 219 5.06 10.65 -13.47
CA PRO A 219 4.46 9.33 -13.57
C PRO A 219 4.95 8.38 -12.47
N THR A 220 6.22 8.46 -12.09
CA THR A 220 6.78 7.67 -10.99
C THR A 220 6.26 8.14 -9.64
N ILE A 221 6.16 9.46 -9.42
CA ILE A 221 5.54 10.03 -8.21
C ILE A 221 4.11 9.51 -8.06
N PHE A 222 3.34 9.58 -9.13
CA PHE A 222 1.95 9.09 -9.16
C PHE A 222 1.87 7.60 -8.80
N MET A 223 2.71 6.76 -9.42
CA MET A 223 2.78 5.33 -9.14
C MET A 223 3.11 5.08 -7.65
N VAL A 224 4.08 5.78 -7.09
CA VAL A 224 4.46 5.66 -5.67
C VAL A 224 3.33 6.10 -4.75
N VAL A 225 2.61 7.19 -5.07
CA VAL A 225 1.44 7.65 -4.29
C VAL A 225 0.36 6.57 -4.27
N ILE A 226 0.00 5.99 -5.43
CA ILE A 226 -1.03 4.95 -5.50
C ILE A 226 -0.62 3.72 -4.70
N LEU A 227 0.61 3.22 -4.89
CA LEU A 227 1.10 2.03 -4.17
C LEU A 227 1.17 2.28 -2.66
N SER A 228 1.63 3.46 -2.22
CA SER A 228 1.63 3.86 -0.81
C SER A 228 0.22 3.97 -0.24
N THR A 229 -0.73 4.46 -1.02
CA THR A 229 -2.13 4.57 -0.62
C THR A 229 -2.75 3.19 -0.43
N ILE A 230 -2.63 2.30 -1.42
CA ILE A 230 -3.17 0.92 -1.32
C ILE A 230 -2.53 0.18 -0.16
N GLY A 231 -1.20 0.25 -0.02
CA GLY A 231 -0.46 -0.34 1.10
C GLY A 231 -0.89 0.22 2.45
N GLY A 232 -1.06 1.53 2.55
CA GLY A 232 -1.48 2.19 3.78
C GLY A 232 -2.93 1.90 4.19
N PHE A 233 -3.85 1.75 3.23
CA PHE A 233 -5.19 1.25 3.52
C PHE A 233 -5.17 -0.20 4.02
N SER A 234 -4.17 -0.99 3.66
CA SER A 234 -3.99 -2.37 4.15
C SER A 234 -3.32 -2.45 5.53
N LEU A 235 -3.24 -1.34 6.28
CA LEU A 235 -2.64 -1.27 7.62
C LEU A 235 -3.31 -2.26 8.58
N PHE A 236 -2.60 -3.33 8.95
CA PHE A 236 -3.11 -4.40 9.81
C PHE A 236 -2.07 -4.93 10.80
N ILE A 237 -0.92 -5.43 10.29
CA ILE A 237 0.09 -6.14 11.08
C ILE A 237 0.64 -5.25 12.19
N GLU A 238 0.98 -4.02 11.85
CA GLU A 238 1.60 -3.06 12.75
C GLU A 238 0.68 -2.72 13.95
N PRO A 239 -0.56 -2.24 13.76
CA PRO A 239 -1.44 -1.98 14.90
C PRO A 239 -1.88 -3.25 15.61
N TYR A 240 -2.00 -4.39 14.92
CA TYR A 240 -2.37 -5.66 15.54
C TYR A 240 -1.33 -6.14 16.55
N ILE A 241 -0.05 -6.15 16.17
CA ILE A 241 1.05 -6.66 17.01
C ILE A 241 1.51 -5.62 18.03
N MET A 242 1.74 -4.37 17.61
CA MET A 242 2.36 -3.38 18.47
C MET A 242 1.44 -2.87 19.58
N THR A 243 0.15 -2.75 19.33
CA THR A 243 -0.78 -2.04 20.21
C THR A 243 -2.12 -2.76 20.43
N GLY A 244 -2.44 -3.78 19.63
CA GLY A 244 -3.77 -4.40 19.60
C GLY A 244 -4.90 -3.44 19.16
N GLY A 245 -4.54 -2.28 18.57
CA GLY A 245 -5.45 -1.19 18.22
C GLY A 245 -5.55 -0.09 19.29
N GLY A 246 -4.88 -0.28 20.46
CA GLY A 246 -4.82 0.68 21.57
C GLY A 246 -3.73 1.75 21.40
N PRO A 247 -3.53 2.59 22.44
CA PRO A 247 -4.46 2.83 23.55
C PRO A 247 -5.75 3.53 23.10
N LEU A 248 -6.83 3.35 23.83
CA LEU A 248 -8.14 4.00 23.58
C LEU A 248 -8.65 3.88 22.11
N ASN A 249 -8.30 2.80 21.41
CA ASN A 249 -8.58 2.58 19.98
C ASN A 249 -7.99 3.67 19.05
N THR A 250 -6.90 4.36 19.42
CA THR A 250 -6.29 5.41 18.59
C THR A 250 -5.44 4.86 17.43
N THR A 251 -5.06 3.60 17.50
CA THR A 251 -4.35 2.90 16.43
C THR A 251 -5.20 1.80 15.78
N LEU A 252 -6.47 1.67 16.17
CA LEU A 252 -7.39 0.72 15.55
C LEU A 252 -7.61 1.11 14.09
N SER A 253 -7.02 0.34 13.17
CA SER A 253 -7.23 0.52 11.73
C SER A 253 -8.55 -0.11 11.26
N ALA A 254 -9.05 0.30 10.10
CA ALA A 254 -10.25 -0.28 9.51
C ALA A 254 -10.11 -1.78 9.27
N VAL A 255 -8.96 -2.24 8.73
CA VAL A 255 -8.69 -3.66 8.49
C VAL A 255 -8.62 -4.45 9.80
N LEU A 256 -7.99 -3.88 10.84
CA LEU A 256 -7.95 -4.52 12.16
C LEU A 256 -9.35 -4.62 12.77
N TYR A 257 -10.20 -3.63 12.59
CA TYR A 257 -11.59 -3.71 13.07
C TYR A 257 -12.40 -4.76 12.31
N ILE A 258 -12.28 -4.82 10.99
CA ILE A 258 -12.89 -5.86 10.14
C ILE A 258 -12.45 -7.25 10.60
N TYR A 259 -11.15 -7.45 10.84
CA TYR A 259 -10.60 -8.69 11.36
C TYR A 259 -11.20 -9.06 12.73
N LYS A 260 -11.29 -8.12 13.67
CA LYS A 260 -11.89 -8.34 14.98
C LYS A 260 -13.37 -8.75 14.86
N GLN A 261 -14.13 -8.09 13.99
CA GLN A 261 -15.54 -8.46 13.74
C GLN A 261 -15.68 -9.88 13.19
N ALA A 262 -14.81 -10.28 12.25
CA ALA A 262 -14.84 -11.61 11.67
C ALA A 262 -14.40 -12.70 12.67
N PHE A 263 -13.20 -12.56 13.23
CA PHE A 263 -12.49 -13.67 13.90
C PHE A 263 -12.49 -13.60 15.42
N GLN A 264 -12.74 -12.44 16.02
CA GLN A 264 -12.89 -12.33 17.48
C GLN A 264 -14.36 -12.31 17.92
N TYR A 265 -15.22 -11.63 17.15
CA TYR A 265 -16.64 -11.51 17.47
C TYR A 265 -17.55 -12.42 16.64
N TYR A 266 -16.99 -13.17 15.69
CA TYR A 266 -17.70 -14.11 14.82
C TYR A 266 -18.87 -13.50 14.04
N ASN A 267 -18.79 -12.22 13.69
CA ASN A 267 -19.81 -11.50 12.92
C ASN A 267 -19.44 -11.50 11.42
N MET A 268 -19.42 -12.67 10.78
CA MET A 268 -18.93 -12.83 9.41
C MET A 268 -19.72 -12.01 8.39
N GLY A 269 -21.05 -12.01 8.45
CA GLY A 269 -21.89 -11.22 7.55
C GLY A 269 -21.62 -9.71 7.69
N TYR A 270 -21.52 -9.24 8.93
CA TYR A 270 -21.20 -7.85 9.21
C TYR A 270 -19.78 -7.47 8.78
N SER A 271 -18.82 -8.32 9.08
CA SER A 271 -17.42 -8.12 8.63
C SER A 271 -17.30 -8.05 7.12
N ALA A 272 -18.02 -8.91 6.37
CA ALA A 272 -18.08 -8.85 4.92
C ALA A 272 -18.63 -7.50 4.42
N THR A 273 -19.67 -6.98 5.08
CA THR A 273 -20.25 -5.65 4.75
C THR A 273 -19.25 -4.54 4.96
N LEU A 274 -18.53 -4.54 6.10
CA LEU A 274 -17.46 -3.59 6.37
C LEU A 274 -16.35 -3.66 5.32
N GLY A 275 -15.95 -4.86 4.94
CA GLY A 275 -14.92 -5.12 3.91
C GLY A 275 -15.32 -4.58 2.54
N PHE A 276 -16.56 -4.85 2.09
CA PHE A 276 -17.05 -4.33 0.82
C PHE A 276 -17.15 -2.81 0.80
N PHE A 277 -17.70 -2.20 1.85
CA PHE A 277 -17.76 -0.76 1.97
C PHE A 277 -16.35 -0.14 1.93
N TYR A 278 -15.42 -0.74 2.66
CA TYR A 278 -14.03 -0.30 2.71
C TYR A 278 -13.33 -0.43 1.35
N ALA A 279 -13.56 -1.51 0.61
CA ALA A 279 -13.02 -1.71 -0.73
C ALA A 279 -13.53 -0.63 -1.71
N ILE A 280 -14.83 -0.29 -1.67
CA ILE A 280 -15.41 0.79 -2.48
C ILE A 280 -14.77 2.14 -2.12
N MET A 281 -14.55 2.40 -0.83
CA MET A 281 -13.90 3.62 -0.36
C MET A 281 -12.46 3.73 -0.89
N ILE A 282 -11.67 2.64 -0.81
CA ILE A 282 -10.30 2.60 -1.36
C ILE A 282 -10.32 2.87 -2.86
N MET A 283 -11.20 2.18 -3.61
CA MET A 283 -11.33 2.36 -5.05
C MET A 283 -11.66 3.80 -5.41
N THR A 284 -12.58 4.42 -4.68
CA THR A 284 -12.95 5.83 -4.86
C THR A 284 -11.75 6.76 -4.65
N VAL A 285 -10.98 6.56 -3.58
CA VAL A 285 -9.78 7.37 -3.30
C VAL A 285 -8.74 7.21 -4.40
N VAL A 286 -8.47 5.98 -4.85
CA VAL A 286 -7.48 5.71 -5.91
C VAL A 286 -7.91 6.33 -7.24
N VAL A 287 -9.21 6.24 -7.60
CA VAL A 287 -9.74 6.86 -8.82
C VAL A 287 -9.63 8.38 -8.76
N LEU A 288 -9.93 8.97 -7.60
CA LEU A 288 -9.75 10.42 -7.40
C LEU A 288 -8.28 10.83 -7.50
N GLN A 289 -7.36 10.07 -6.89
CA GLN A 289 -5.92 10.32 -7.02
C GLN A 289 -5.48 10.27 -8.48
N LYS A 290 -5.95 9.29 -9.26
CA LYS A 290 -5.65 9.22 -10.69
C LYS A 290 -6.06 10.51 -11.41
N LYS A 291 -7.28 11.00 -11.17
CA LYS A 291 -7.80 12.20 -11.83
C LYS A 291 -7.05 13.48 -11.46
N PHE A 292 -6.56 13.60 -10.21
CA PHE A 292 -5.96 14.86 -9.71
C PHE A 292 -4.44 14.92 -9.79
N ILE A 293 -3.75 13.76 -9.75
CA ILE A 293 -2.29 13.69 -9.63
C ILE A 293 -1.64 13.33 -10.96
N GLU A 294 -2.26 12.44 -11.74
CA GLU A 294 -1.74 12.06 -13.05
C GLU A 294 -1.89 13.24 -14.02
N LYS A 295 -0.77 13.92 -14.28
CA LYS A 295 -0.68 14.89 -15.38
C LYS A 295 -0.06 14.16 -16.56
N GLU A 296 -0.78 14.11 -17.67
CA GLU A 296 -0.18 13.69 -18.95
C GLU A 296 0.91 14.74 -19.29
N VAL A 297 2.15 14.25 -19.44
CA VAL A 297 3.32 15.05 -19.86
C VAL A 297 3.47 14.93 -21.36
#